data_de9838c445794585ff1431c90953222d
#
_entry.id   de9838c445794585ff1431c90953222d
#
_cell.length_a   1.000
_cell.length_b   1.000
_cell.length_c   1.000
_cell.angle_alpha   90.00
_cell.angle_beta   90.00
_cell.angle_gamma   90.00
#
_symmetry.space_group_name_H-M   'P 1'
#
loop_
_entity.id
_entity.type
_entity.pdbx_description
1 polymer ?
#
loop_
_entity_poly.entity_id
_entity_poly.type
_entity_poly.pdbx_seq_one_letter_code
_entity_poly.pdbx_strand_id
1 'polypeptide(L)'
;LGITFIDDTNVAVSSQSSLIIDDFVYDPNSAEGSKLVLKIALGTVRYASGNIAKLNKQNVDIRTPTARIGVRGTAFSMTVDEIGQSLIILLPNADGTVGEISVESDIGQVILTRAFQATSVRSSEAAPTKPKILDLTENMINNMLIIKPPKEKVELASADLEDKKKKNLGNFLDEAKEIDKNCLEEECE
;
A
#
# COMPACT_ATOMS: atom_id res chain seq x y z
N LEU A 1 11.05 -11.10 2.54
CA LEU A 1 10.11 -12.11 2.99
C LEU A 1 8.68 -11.55 2.90
N GLY A 2 7.75 -12.30 2.32
CA GLY A 2 6.31 -12.01 2.33
C GLY A 2 5.58 -13.00 3.23
N ILE A 3 4.65 -12.51 4.04
CA ILE A 3 3.80 -13.29 4.93
C ILE A 3 2.36 -12.93 4.60
N THR A 4 1.54 -13.92 4.28
CA THR A 4 0.08 -13.76 4.14
C THR A 4 -0.59 -14.53 5.25
N PHE A 5 -1.37 -13.82 6.05
CA PHE A 5 -2.16 -14.41 7.12
C PHE A 5 -3.49 -14.94 6.58
N ILE A 6 -4.14 -15.84 7.33
CA ILE A 6 -5.43 -16.45 6.93
C ILE A 6 -6.60 -15.44 6.90
N ASP A 7 -6.44 -14.25 7.48
CA ASP A 7 -7.38 -13.13 7.42
C ASP A 7 -7.14 -12.20 6.22
N ASP A 8 -6.28 -12.58 5.27
CA ASP A 8 -5.81 -11.78 4.13
C ASP A 8 -4.93 -10.58 4.51
N THR A 9 -4.46 -10.47 5.75
CA THR A 9 -3.42 -9.50 6.10
C THR A 9 -2.12 -9.88 5.39
N ASN A 10 -1.48 -8.91 4.73
CA ASN A 10 -0.21 -9.10 4.06
C ASN A 10 0.88 -8.26 4.73
N VAL A 11 2.00 -8.91 5.03
CA VAL A 11 3.17 -8.27 5.62
C VAL A 11 4.41 -8.60 4.80
N ALA A 12 5.09 -7.55 4.33
CA ALA A 12 6.37 -7.67 3.65
C ALA A 12 7.49 -7.17 4.55
N VAL A 13 8.52 -7.97 4.68
CA VAL A 13 9.68 -7.70 5.53
C VAL A 13 10.91 -7.60 4.64
N SER A 14 11.64 -6.48 4.70
CA SER A 14 12.87 -6.28 3.95
C SER A 14 14.04 -7.11 4.51
N SER A 15 15.17 -7.10 3.81
CA SER A 15 16.42 -7.62 4.35
C SER A 15 16.83 -6.84 5.61
N GLN A 16 17.55 -7.48 6.52
CA GLN A 16 18.04 -6.87 7.76
C GLN A 16 16.94 -6.25 8.64
N SER A 17 15.74 -6.85 8.61
CA SER A 17 14.60 -6.41 9.43
C SER A 17 14.27 -7.45 10.49
N SER A 18 13.77 -6.98 11.64
CA SER A 18 13.28 -7.80 12.74
C SER A 18 11.81 -7.52 13.00
N LEU A 19 10.98 -8.53 12.73
CA LEU A 19 9.53 -8.55 12.97
C LEU A 19 9.20 -9.68 13.93
N ILE A 20 8.37 -9.39 14.93
CA ILE A 20 7.83 -10.36 15.88
C ILE A 20 6.31 -10.38 15.71
N ILE A 21 5.76 -11.56 15.47
CA ILE A 21 4.32 -11.83 15.56
C ILE A 21 4.05 -12.23 17.00
N ASP A 22 3.53 -11.30 17.79
CA ASP A 22 3.35 -11.47 19.24
C ASP A 22 2.04 -12.22 19.54
N ASP A 23 0.99 -11.92 18.77
CA ASP A 23 -0.31 -12.57 18.91
C ASP A 23 -1.05 -12.57 17.55
N PHE A 24 -1.66 -13.68 17.22
CA PHE A 24 -2.53 -13.81 16.05
C PHE A 24 -3.64 -14.81 16.30
N VAL A 25 -4.87 -14.29 16.39
CA VAL A 25 -6.09 -15.08 16.47
C VAL A 25 -7.07 -14.55 15.43
N TYR A 26 -7.67 -15.41 14.66
CA TYR A 26 -8.69 -15.02 13.68
C TYR A 26 -9.89 -15.93 13.74
N ASP A 27 -11.06 -15.35 14.03
CA ASP A 27 -12.37 -15.95 13.91
C ASP A 27 -13.21 -15.12 12.93
N PRO A 28 -13.57 -15.65 11.74
CA PRO A 28 -14.35 -14.89 10.75
C PRO A 28 -15.77 -14.55 11.24
N ASN A 29 -16.28 -15.23 12.27
CA ASN A 29 -17.62 -15.03 12.81
C ASN A 29 -17.64 -14.15 14.06
N SER A 30 -16.46 -13.81 14.63
CA SER A 30 -16.35 -13.03 15.87
C SER A 30 -15.30 -11.94 15.77
N ALA A 31 -15.77 -10.70 15.82
CA ALA A 31 -14.86 -9.55 15.90
C ALA A 31 -14.11 -9.52 17.25
N GLU A 32 -14.75 -9.93 18.34
CA GLU A 32 -14.16 -9.88 19.68
C GLU A 32 -13.06 -10.92 19.88
N GLY A 33 -13.16 -12.07 19.19
CA GLY A 33 -12.17 -13.14 19.23
C GLY A 33 -10.95 -12.95 18.34
N SER A 34 -10.99 -11.99 17.42
CA SER A 34 -9.93 -11.80 16.43
C SER A 34 -8.92 -10.75 16.91
N LYS A 35 -7.61 -11.03 16.74
CA LYS A 35 -6.52 -10.13 17.18
C LYS A 35 -5.26 -10.34 16.37
N LEU A 36 -4.55 -9.25 16.08
CA LEU A 36 -3.21 -9.27 15.49
C LEU A 36 -2.31 -8.28 16.23
N VAL A 37 -1.20 -8.77 16.77
CA VAL A 37 -0.17 -7.95 17.42
C VAL A 37 1.15 -8.18 16.74
N LEU A 38 1.72 -7.11 16.17
CA LEU A 38 3.02 -7.11 15.52
C LEU A 38 3.97 -6.15 16.22
N LYS A 39 5.23 -6.55 16.36
CA LYS A 39 6.30 -5.69 16.88
C LYS A 39 7.45 -5.64 15.87
N ILE A 40 7.84 -4.46 15.48
CA ILE A 40 8.94 -4.22 14.55
C ILE A 40 10.08 -3.57 15.32
N ALA A 41 11.20 -4.27 15.42
CA ALA A 41 12.35 -3.80 16.18
C ALA A 41 13.38 -3.08 15.32
N LEU A 42 13.52 -3.47 14.04
CA LEU A 42 14.52 -2.92 13.11
C LEU A 42 14.08 -3.15 11.66
N GLY A 43 14.49 -2.26 10.76
CA GLY A 43 14.36 -2.41 9.32
C GLY A 43 13.04 -1.91 8.76
N THR A 44 12.70 -2.32 7.53
CA THR A 44 11.51 -1.86 6.82
C THR A 44 10.48 -2.97 6.69
N VAL A 45 9.25 -2.66 7.09
CA VAL A 45 8.09 -3.55 7.00
C VAL A 45 6.96 -2.81 6.29
N ARG A 46 6.36 -3.47 5.30
CA ARG A 46 5.09 -3.04 4.70
C ARG A 46 3.97 -3.90 5.24
N TYR A 47 2.89 -3.26 5.63
CA TYR A 47 1.66 -3.88 6.09
C TYR A 47 0.51 -3.53 5.16
N ALA A 48 -0.36 -4.48 4.88
CA ALA A 48 -1.64 -4.25 4.21
C ALA A 48 -2.74 -4.98 4.99
N SER A 49 -3.79 -4.24 5.34
CA SER A 49 -4.88 -4.71 6.19
C SER A 49 -5.66 -5.87 5.58
N GLY A 50 -5.89 -6.89 6.38
CA GLY A 50 -6.82 -7.96 6.14
C GLY A 50 -8.19 -7.76 6.79
N ASN A 51 -8.87 -8.86 7.06
CA ASN A 51 -10.24 -8.85 7.57
C ASN A 51 -10.34 -8.49 9.06
N ILE A 52 -9.33 -8.79 9.89
CA ILE A 52 -9.32 -8.40 11.32
C ILE A 52 -9.49 -6.88 11.48
N ALA A 53 -8.74 -6.09 10.72
CA ALA A 53 -8.84 -4.62 10.76
C ALA A 53 -10.19 -4.08 10.27
N LYS A 54 -10.88 -4.82 9.41
CA LYS A 54 -12.23 -4.48 8.93
C LYS A 54 -13.32 -4.79 9.97
N LEU A 55 -13.15 -5.91 10.71
CA LEU A 55 -14.07 -6.31 11.76
C LEU A 55 -14.03 -5.35 12.95
N ASN A 56 -12.85 -5.06 13.45
CA ASN A 56 -12.63 -4.07 14.51
C ASN A 56 -11.20 -3.51 14.45
N LYS A 57 -11.09 -2.19 14.36
CA LYS A 57 -9.83 -1.45 14.32
C LYS A 57 -8.94 -1.65 15.54
N GLN A 58 -9.54 -1.89 16.71
CA GLN A 58 -8.82 -2.07 17.98
C GLN A 58 -8.13 -3.45 18.06
N ASN A 59 -8.48 -4.36 17.16
CA ASN A 59 -7.95 -5.71 17.14
C ASN A 59 -6.60 -5.83 16.44
N VAL A 60 -6.13 -4.76 15.80
CA VAL A 60 -4.78 -4.68 15.19
C VAL A 60 -3.93 -3.71 15.98
N ASP A 61 -2.87 -4.22 16.59
CA ASP A 61 -1.90 -3.46 17.39
C ASP A 61 -0.49 -3.65 16.81
N ILE A 62 0.03 -2.61 16.19
CA ILE A 62 1.36 -2.64 15.58
C ILE A 62 2.26 -1.68 16.33
N ARG A 63 3.41 -2.18 16.78
CA ARG A 63 4.33 -1.42 17.64
C ARG A 63 5.74 -1.36 17.06
N THR A 64 6.38 -0.22 17.26
CA THR A 64 7.81 0.00 17.11
C THR A 64 8.39 0.38 18.47
N PRO A 65 9.72 0.52 18.62
CA PRO A 65 10.30 0.99 19.88
C PRO A 65 9.81 2.37 20.33
N THR A 66 9.38 3.21 19.39
CA THR A 66 9.03 4.62 19.65
C THR A 66 7.58 4.97 19.39
N ALA A 67 6.79 4.07 18.76
CA ALA A 67 5.42 4.37 18.38
C ALA A 67 4.51 3.15 18.42
N ARG A 68 3.22 3.42 18.64
CA ARG A 68 2.11 2.51 18.43
C ARG A 68 1.30 2.96 17.21
N ILE A 69 0.94 2.03 16.34
CA ILE A 69 0.23 2.31 15.09
C ILE A 69 -1.13 1.61 15.13
N GLY A 70 -2.20 2.41 15.11
CA GLY A 70 -3.57 1.94 14.92
C GLY A 70 -3.93 2.01 13.43
N VAL A 71 -4.58 0.95 12.92
CA VAL A 71 -4.83 0.78 11.49
C VAL A 71 -6.32 0.72 11.19
N ARG A 72 -6.75 1.45 10.17
CA ARG A 72 -8.13 1.44 9.70
C ARG A 72 -8.20 1.17 8.20
N GLY A 73 -8.12 -0.12 7.85
CA GLY A 73 -8.39 -0.59 6.49
C GLY A 73 -7.50 0.02 5.41
N THR A 74 -6.18 -0.03 5.59
CA THR A 74 -5.22 0.56 4.66
C THR A 74 -3.90 -0.19 4.62
N ALA A 75 -3.08 0.17 3.63
CA ALA A 75 -1.69 -0.24 3.57
C ALA A 75 -0.77 0.90 4.07
N PHE A 76 0.35 0.54 4.67
CA PHE A 76 1.39 1.50 5.04
C PHE A 76 2.77 0.82 5.08
N SER A 77 3.81 1.62 5.00
CA SER A 77 5.19 1.20 5.23
C SER A 77 5.73 1.85 6.49
N MET A 78 6.53 1.11 7.23
CA MET A 78 7.24 1.62 8.39
C MET A 78 8.70 1.19 8.34
N THR A 79 9.58 2.09 8.73
CA THR A 79 11.02 1.84 8.85
C THR A 79 11.46 2.21 10.25
N VAL A 80 12.17 1.30 10.89
CA VAL A 80 12.80 1.50 12.21
C VAL A 80 14.31 1.43 12.00
N ASP A 81 15.03 2.47 12.41
CA ASP A 81 16.48 2.52 12.33
C ASP A 81 17.16 1.87 13.56
N GLU A 82 18.49 1.82 13.54
CA GLU A 82 19.31 1.19 14.60
C GLU A 82 19.18 1.86 15.97
N ILE A 83 18.76 3.11 16.02
CA ILE A 83 18.53 3.85 17.28
C ILE A 83 17.05 3.88 17.68
N GLY A 84 16.20 3.11 16.97
CA GLY A 84 14.78 2.94 17.29
C GLY A 84 13.86 4.02 16.74
N GLN A 85 14.36 5.01 15.97
CA GLN A 85 13.50 6.01 15.34
C GLN A 85 12.61 5.35 14.30
N SER A 86 11.37 5.76 14.26
CA SER A 86 10.35 5.21 13.36
C SER A 86 9.92 6.23 12.32
N LEU A 87 9.90 5.82 11.04
CA LEU A 87 9.29 6.55 9.93
C LEU A 87 8.08 5.73 9.45
N ILE A 88 6.91 6.36 9.41
CA ILE A 88 5.66 5.72 8.98
C ILE A 88 5.10 6.47 7.79
N ILE A 89 4.73 5.75 6.73
CA ILE A 89 4.22 6.30 5.46
C ILE A 89 2.92 5.59 5.12
N LEU A 90 1.83 6.33 5.01
CA LEU A 90 0.53 5.81 4.57
C LEU A 90 0.56 5.54 3.06
N LEU A 91 0.19 4.34 2.66
CA LEU A 91 0.17 3.90 1.26
C LEU A 91 -1.28 3.69 0.79
N PRO A 92 -1.55 3.87 -0.51
CA PRO A 92 -2.82 3.44 -1.07
C PRO A 92 -2.93 1.90 -1.06
N ASN A 93 -4.15 1.40 -0.95
CA ASN A 93 -4.48 0.01 -1.18
C ASN A 93 -4.30 -0.37 -2.66
N ALA A 94 -4.38 -1.67 -2.97
CA ALA A 94 -4.26 -2.16 -4.35
C ALA A 94 -5.37 -1.63 -5.29
N ASP A 95 -6.53 -1.28 -4.74
CA ASP A 95 -7.67 -0.68 -5.44
C ASP A 95 -7.59 0.86 -5.55
N GLY A 96 -6.50 1.47 -5.06
CA GLY A 96 -6.28 2.91 -5.04
C GLY A 96 -6.97 3.65 -3.90
N THR A 97 -7.76 2.98 -3.08
CA THR A 97 -8.37 3.59 -1.89
C THR A 97 -7.32 3.86 -0.81
N VAL A 98 -7.59 4.81 0.05
CA VAL A 98 -6.73 5.15 1.18
C VAL A 98 -7.57 5.14 2.44
N GLY A 99 -7.14 4.37 3.44
CA GLY A 99 -7.75 4.39 4.76
C GLY A 99 -7.05 5.40 5.67
N GLU A 100 -7.02 5.09 6.94
CA GLU A 100 -6.50 5.96 7.99
C GLU A 100 -5.55 5.16 8.90
N ILE A 101 -4.46 5.78 9.33
CA ILE A 101 -3.63 5.27 10.41
C ILE A 101 -3.43 6.34 11.47
N SER A 102 -3.44 5.92 12.73
CA SER A 102 -3.01 6.73 13.86
C SER A 102 -1.61 6.31 14.26
N VAL A 103 -0.74 7.28 14.51
CA VAL A 103 0.61 7.08 15.04
C VAL A 103 0.71 7.78 16.36
N GLU A 104 0.96 7.03 17.41
CA GLU A 104 0.95 7.48 18.79
C GLU A 104 2.29 7.22 19.47
N SER A 105 2.78 8.19 20.22
CA SER A 105 3.86 8.07 21.20
C SER A 105 3.31 8.31 22.61
N ASP A 106 4.15 8.28 23.64
CA ASP A 106 3.72 8.50 25.02
C ASP A 106 3.15 9.91 25.26
N ILE A 107 3.53 10.88 24.42
CA ILE A 107 3.17 12.30 24.62
C ILE A 107 2.38 12.94 23.47
N GLY A 108 2.05 12.19 22.43
CA GLY A 108 1.29 12.75 21.32
C GLY A 108 0.85 11.75 20.26
N GLN A 109 -0.13 12.17 19.48
CA GLN A 109 -0.71 11.39 18.40
C GLN A 109 -0.86 12.23 17.13
N VAL A 110 -0.68 11.60 15.97
CA VAL A 110 -1.05 12.15 14.67
C VAL A 110 -1.86 11.14 13.88
N ILE A 111 -2.69 11.65 12.96
CA ILE A 111 -3.50 10.82 12.07
C ILE A 111 -3.08 11.11 10.64
N LEU A 112 -2.82 10.04 9.87
CA LEU A 112 -2.53 10.10 8.45
C LEU A 112 -3.76 9.62 7.68
N THR A 113 -4.21 10.42 6.70
CA THR A 113 -5.46 10.19 5.95
C THR A 113 -5.30 10.32 4.44
N ARG A 114 -4.12 10.70 3.94
CA ARG A 114 -3.83 10.87 2.51
C ARG A 114 -2.68 9.97 2.09
N ALA A 115 -2.76 9.45 0.87
CA ALA A 115 -1.68 8.68 0.28
C ALA A 115 -0.35 9.43 0.37
N PHE A 116 0.70 8.70 0.72
CA PHE A 116 2.08 9.17 0.88
C PHE A 116 2.29 10.21 1.98
N GLN A 117 1.29 10.44 2.84
CA GLN A 117 1.53 11.15 4.08
C GLN A 117 2.48 10.33 4.97
N ALA A 118 3.45 11.02 5.54
CA ALA A 118 4.45 10.45 6.43
C ALA A 118 4.58 11.24 7.72
N THR A 119 4.93 10.52 8.77
CA THR A 119 5.35 11.06 10.07
C THR A 119 6.54 10.29 10.59
N SER A 120 7.36 10.93 11.41
CA SER A 120 8.46 10.28 12.12
C SER A 120 8.35 10.46 13.62
N VAL A 121 8.79 9.44 14.36
CA VAL A 121 8.85 9.44 15.83
C VAL A 121 10.27 9.11 16.25
N ARG A 122 10.93 10.06 16.90
CA ARG A 122 12.35 9.95 17.27
C ARG A 122 12.58 9.15 18.55
N SER A 123 11.66 9.27 19.49
CA SER A 123 11.67 8.52 20.75
C SER A 123 10.24 8.40 21.27
N SER A 124 9.97 7.50 22.22
CA SER A 124 8.66 7.36 22.84
C SER A 124 8.22 8.65 23.56
N GLU A 125 9.17 9.41 24.08
CA GLU A 125 8.97 10.69 24.78
C GLU A 125 8.91 11.90 23.82
N ALA A 126 8.97 11.69 22.50
CA ALA A 126 8.82 12.75 21.49
C ALA A 126 7.51 12.61 20.75
N ALA A 127 6.77 13.70 20.61
CA ALA A 127 5.54 13.67 19.78
C ALA A 127 5.87 13.34 18.32
N PRO A 128 5.01 12.59 17.63
CA PRO A 128 5.14 12.37 16.20
C PRO A 128 5.20 13.70 15.45
N THR A 129 6.02 13.77 14.40
CA THR A 129 6.12 14.99 13.58
C THR A 129 4.80 15.26 12.86
N LYS A 130 4.53 16.54 12.55
CA LYS A 130 3.35 16.90 11.75
C LYS A 130 3.37 16.15 10.41
N PRO A 131 2.24 15.55 9.98
CA PRO A 131 2.16 14.82 8.74
C PRO A 131 2.59 15.65 7.52
N LYS A 132 3.46 15.09 6.69
CA LYS A 132 3.90 15.69 5.42
C LYS A 132 3.66 14.70 4.29
N ILE A 133 3.24 15.19 3.12
CA ILE A 133 3.17 14.38 1.91
C ILE A 133 4.59 14.29 1.36
N LEU A 134 5.04 13.07 1.06
CA LEU A 134 6.33 12.81 0.42
C LEU A 134 6.11 12.71 -1.10
N ASP A 135 6.95 13.41 -1.87
CA ASP A 135 7.05 13.21 -3.32
C ASP A 135 7.84 11.92 -3.57
N LEU A 136 7.11 10.81 -3.60
CA LEU A 136 7.69 9.49 -3.85
C LEU A 136 7.61 9.20 -5.35
N THR A 137 8.76 8.95 -5.98
CA THR A 137 8.82 8.43 -7.34
C THR A 137 8.40 6.96 -7.38
N GLU A 138 7.89 6.47 -8.53
CA GLU A 138 7.55 5.05 -8.70
C GLU A 138 8.70 4.11 -8.34
N ASN A 139 9.94 4.48 -8.63
CA ASN A 139 11.12 3.71 -8.25
C ASN A 139 11.33 3.64 -6.73
N MET A 140 11.07 4.75 -6.01
CA MET A 140 11.14 4.74 -4.54
C MET A 140 10.03 3.88 -3.95
N ILE A 141 8.81 3.98 -4.47
CA ILE A 141 7.67 3.15 -4.07
C ILE A 141 7.99 1.68 -4.33
N ASN A 142 8.50 1.34 -5.52
CA ASN A 142 8.83 -0.04 -5.88
C ASN A 142 10.00 -0.61 -5.05
N ASN A 143 10.99 0.20 -4.68
CA ASN A 143 12.08 -0.22 -3.81
C ASN A 143 11.65 -0.37 -2.33
N MET A 144 10.67 0.43 -1.88
CA MET A 144 10.03 0.27 -0.57
C MET A 144 8.99 -0.85 -0.56
N LEU A 145 8.49 -1.25 -1.73
CA LEU A 145 7.48 -2.28 -1.96
C LEU A 145 8.16 -3.56 -2.45
N ILE A 146 8.86 -4.28 -1.61
CA ILE A 146 9.54 -5.54 -1.94
C ILE A 146 8.58 -6.66 -2.37
N ILE A 147 7.27 -6.44 -2.33
CA ILE A 147 6.30 -7.40 -2.88
C ILE A 147 5.78 -6.88 -4.21
N LYS A 148 6.22 -7.53 -5.31
CA LYS A 148 5.46 -7.50 -6.56
C LYS A 148 4.12 -8.18 -6.30
N PRO A 149 2.97 -7.59 -6.69
CA PRO A 149 1.71 -8.31 -6.67
C PRO A 149 1.86 -9.62 -7.48
N PRO A 150 1.13 -10.69 -7.15
CA PRO A 150 1.16 -11.93 -7.90
C PRO A 150 1.02 -11.64 -9.40
N LYS A 151 1.90 -12.22 -10.23
CA LYS A 151 1.98 -11.96 -11.67
C LYS A 151 0.64 -12.14 -12.42
N GLU A 152 -0.25 -12.98 -11.90
CA GLU A 152 -1.58 -13.23 -12.51
C GLU A 152 -2.49 -12.00 -12.63
N LYS A 153 -2.42 -11.04 -11.70
CA LYS A 153 -3.25 -9.81 -11.81
C LYS A 153 -2.66 -8.75 -12.74
N VAL A 154 -1.36 -8.79 -12.99
CA VAL A 154 -0.69 -7.84 -13.90
C VAL A 154 -0.83 -8.27 -15.35
N GLU A 155 -0.85 -9.58 -15.65
CA GLU A 155 -1.03 -10.08 -17.03
C GLU A 155 -2.45 -9.82 -17.55
N LEU A 156 -3.50 -9.93 -16.71
CA LEU A 156 -4.86 -9.59 -17.10
C LEU A 156 -5.05 -8.09 -17.40
N ALA A 157 -4.42 -7.22 -16.60
CA ALA A 157 -4.51 -5.77 -16.81
C ALA A 157 -3.68 -5.29 -18.00
N SER A 158 -2.56 -5.96 -18.33
CA SER A 158 -1.75 -5.63 -19.51
C SER A 158 -2.36 -6.18 -20.81
N ALA A 159 -3.01 -7.35 -20.77
CA ALA A 159 -3.71 -7.92 -21.90
C ALA A 159 -4.90 -7.03 -22.33
N ASP A 160 -5.68 -6.51 -21.37
CA ASP A 160 -6.80 -5.60 -21.66
C ASP A 160 -6.34 -4.24 -22.23
N LEU A 161 -5.14 -3.78 -21.88
CA LEU A 161 -4.57 -2.53 -22.42
C LEU A 161 -3.99 -2.72 -23.82
N GLU A 162 -3.40 -3.88 -24.12
CA GLU A 162 -2.90 -4.19 -25.47
C GLU A 162 -4.04 -4.44 -26.45
N ASP A 163 -5.13 -5.10 -26.02
CA ASP A 163 -6.30 -5.33 -26.87
C ASP A 163 -7.06 -4.03 -27.18
N LYS A 164 -7.16 -3.10 -26.21
CA LYS A 164 -7.70 -1.76 -26.43
C LYS A 164 -6.82 -0.91 -27.35
N LYS A 165 -5.50 -1.01 -27.26
CA LYS A 165 -4.58 -0.33 -28.18
C LYS A 165 -4.67 -0.86 -29.60
N LYS A 166 -4.77 -2.19 -29.78
CA LYS A 166 -4.93 -2.81 -31.12
C LYS A 166 -6.25 -2.46 -31.78
N LYS A 167 -7.36 -2.44 -31.01
CA LYS A 167 -8.67 -2.01 -31.54
C LYS A 167 -8.68 -0.54 -31.95
N ASN A 168 -8.11 0.36 -31.14
CA ASN A 168 -8.03 1.77 -31.49
C ASN A 168 -7.13 2.05 -32.71
N LEU A 169 -6.02 1.31 -32.85
CA LEU A 169 -5.14 1.44 -34.01
C LEU A 169 -5.76 0.86 -35.29
N GLY A 170 -6.53 -0.23 -35.16
CA GLY A 170 -7.31 -0.80 -36.28
C GLY A 170 -8.33 0.17 -36.83
N ASN A 171 -9.14 0.77 -35.97
CA ASN A 171 -10.15 1.76 -36.37
C ASN A 171 -9.53 3.01 -37.01
N PHE A 172 -8.42 3.49 -36.50
CA PHE A 172 -7.70 4.64 -37.07
C PHE A 172 -7.14 4.37 -38.48
N LEU A 173 -6.64 3.14 -38.71
CA LEU A 173 -6.12 2.75 -40.02
C LEU A 173 -7.25 2.50 -41.08
N ASP A 174 -8.43 2.09 -40.66
CA ASP A 174 -9.56 1.91 -41.51
C ASP A 174 -10.21 3.26 -41.91
N GLU A 175 -10.32 4.23 -40.98
CA GLU A 175 -10.73 5.61 -41.29
C GLU A 175 -9.75 6.31 -42.22
N ALA A 176 -8.43 6.11 -42.08
CA ALA A 176 -7.45 6.68 -42.99
C ALA A 176 -7.52 6.13 -44.40
N LYS A 177 -7.97 4.87 -44.61
CA LYS A 177 -8.17 4.27 -45.90
C LYS A 177 -9.47 4.75 -46.62
N GLU A 178 -10.47 5.13 -45.85
CA GLU A 178 -11.72 5.70 -46.37
C GLU A 178 -11.52 7.13 -46.89
N ILE A 179 -10.68 7.92 -46.20
CA ILE A 179 -10.31 9.28 -46.60
C ILE A 179 -9.51 9.28 -47.91
N ASP A 180 -8.63 8.31 -48.11
CA ASP A 180 -7.80 8.18 -49.33
C ASP A 180 -8.64 7.75 -50.54
N LYS A 181 -9.72 6.98 -50.36
CA LYS A 181 -10.64 6.62 -51.43
C LYS A 181 -11.50 7.79 -51.90
N ASN A 182 -11.97 8.63 -51.00
CA ASN A 182 -12.79 9.81 -51.37
C ASN A 182 -11.98 10.91 -52.07
N CYS A 183 -10.64 11.00 -51.77
CA CYS A 183 -9.76 11.95 -52.47
C CYS A 183 -9.44 11.56 -53.93
N LEU A 184 -9.61 10.28 -54.32
CA LEU A 184 -9.33 9.80 -55.67
C LEU A 184 -10.54 9.87 -56.61
N GLU A 185 -11.77 10.12 -56.12
CA GLU A 185 -12.98 10.23 -56.91
C GLU A 185 -13.38 11.69 -57.26
N GLU A 186 -12.77 12.72 -56.67
CA GLU A 186 -13.08 14.12 -56.93
C GLU A 186 -12.13 14.86 -57.92
N GLU A 187 -11.15 14.18 -58.52
CA GLU A 187 -10.26 14.80 -59.54
C GLU A 187 -10.48 14.17 -60.93
N CYS A 188 -11.73 14.03 -61.41
CA CYS A 188 -12.04 13.72 -62.80
C CYS A 188 -13.31 14.42 -63.23
N GLU A 189 -13.29 15.77 -63.32
CA GLU A 189 -14.09 16.58 -64.28
C GLU A 189 -13.33 17.85 -64.63
#